data_dba70da24d246eef11e7582ace91fa05
#
_entry.id   dba70da24d246eef11e7582ace91fa05
#
_cell.length_a   1.000
_cell.length_b   1.000
_cell.length_c   1.000
_cell.angle_alpha   90.00
_cell.angle_beta   90.00
_cell.angle_gamma   90.00
#
_symmetry.space_group_name_H-M   'P 1'
#
loop_
_entity.id
_entity.type
_entity.pdbx_description
1 polymer ?
#
loop_
_entity_poly.entity_id
_entity_poly.type
_entity_poly.pdbx_seq_one_letter_code
_entity_poly.pdbx_strand_id
1 'polypeptide(L)'
;MRHESKSRGIVISTPARLLSWLARSVLLPCIALPGGLLAAEPAPGSNPLLRDVFTADPAPLVVGDTAYLYVGHDEAKGDEFFRMNDWRVYSSRDLKHWTSHGAIMKPTDFRWAVGEAWAAQTVQRNGRFYFYATVTHDNSHPGRAIGVAVADNPLGPFKDARGSALITDASTPGPYGWDDIDPTVLVDDDGTAWLAWGNPVLHMARLKPNMTELDGPIETIALPNYTEGPWLSKRKGLYYLTYAAMAHQGEWEHLAYATAPNPRGPWTYGGLITGPAKNSFTIHPGLLDFKGRSYLIYHNGALTLADGQTGATQRRSVTIEYLHYGADGRILPITQTGAGISVPPPPAAPAPTIDYGRSDPAVRVRQFAQGYPTAWPGAPALASVADPFNQAPEPVGFNRDGGLNHIAQTFVPAADITLARISLYAGDGLGTGDGRSLRLSLRDLGDVEGVDGGTELLGAPGGLAVAYQPQGAGLLSFELAAAKPVLLKAGRRYVLELSGERKALTIYPRASRSDVYAAGAAFGDGQPLKDKSGASIDFAFALYGR
;
A
#
# COMPACT_ATOMS: atom_id res chain seq x y z
N MET A 1 3.06 6.96 -70.52
CA MET A 1 1.77 7.23 -71.19
C MET A 1 1.10 8.25 -70.27
N ARG A 2 1.24 9.55 -70.58
CA ARG A 2 0.29 10.40 -71.32
C ARG A 2 -1.15 10.17 -70.81
N HIS A 3 -1.86 11.11 -70.19
CA HIS A 3 -2.40 12.31 -70.84
C HIS A 3 -2.80 13.39 -69.80
N GLU A 4 -2.47 14.60 -70.19
CA GLU A 4 -2.99 15.89 -69.75
C GLU A 4 -4.46 16.11 -70.18
N SER A 5 -5.12 17.10 -69.52
CA SER A 5 -6.01 18.06 -70.17
C SER A 5 -6.45 19.11 -69.14
N LYS A 6 -6.11 20.22 -69.36
CA LYS A 6 -6.40 21.64 -69.59
C LYS A 6 -7.89 21.94 -69.86
N SER A 7 -8.41 23.04 -69.22
CA SER A 7 -8.88 24.28 -69.90
C SER A 7 -9.65 25.17 -68.93
N ARG A 8 -9.23 26.44 -68.77
CA ARG A 8 -9.77 27.69 -69.30
C ARG A 8 -11.14 28.02 -68.69
N GLY A 9 -11.38 29.13 -67.98
CA GLY A 9 -10.99 30.50 -68.20
C GLY A 9 -12.24 31.31 -68.58
N ILE A 10 -12.53 32.43 -67.92
CA ILE A 10 -13.02 33.68 -68.53
C ILE A 10 -13.11 34.76 -67.42
N VAL A 11 -12.55 35.88 -67.79
CA VAL A 11 -12.49 37.21 -67.17
C VAL A 11 -13.69 38.06 -67.59
N ILE A 12 -14.24 38.93 -66.73
CA ILE A 12 -14.81 40.20 -67.16
C ILE A 12 -14.61 41.26 -66.05
N SER A 13 -14.21 42.39 -66.48
CA SER A 13 -13.70 43.66 -66.04
C SER A 13 -14.68 44.64 -65.37
N THR A 14 -14.23 45.37 -64.38
CA THR A 14 -14.17 46.82 -64.08
C THR A 14 -15.39 47.75 -64.35
N PRO A 15 -15.41 49.02 -63.86
CA PRO A 15 -14.77 49.71 -62.75
C PRO A 15 -15.69 50.69 -61.96
N ALA A 16 -15.31 51.22 -60.81
CA ALA A 16 -15.61 52.59 -60.44
C ALA A 16 -14.76 53.12 -59.24
N ARG A 17 -14.27 54.26 -59.49
CA ARG A 17 -13.46 55.14 -58.62
C ARG A 17 -14.27 55.73 -57.44
N LEU A 18 -13.60 55.99 -56.31
CA LEU A 18 -13.51 57.35 -55.73
C LEU A 18 -12.74 57.37 -54.38
N LEU A 19 -11.68 58.18 -54.39
CA LEU A 19 -11.10 59.10 -53.38
C LEU A 19 -10.80 58.61 -51.94
N SER A 20 -9.52 58.44 -51.70
CA SER A 20 -8.62 59.18 -50.82
C SER A 20 -9.11 59.59 -49.42
N TRP A 21 -8.45 59.02 -48.41
CA TRP A 21 -7.90 59.76 -47.25
C TRP A 21 -6.69 59.02 -46.68
N LEU A 22 -5.57 59.68 -46.68
CA LEU A 22 -4.30 59.23 -46.09
C LEU A 22 -4.41 59.30 -44.58
N ALA A 23 -4.37 58.14 -43.90
CA ALA A 23 -3.97 58.05 -42.52
C ALA A 23 -2.73 57.14 -42.45
N ARG A 24 -1.58 57.74 -42.18
CA ARG A 24 -0.34 57.05 -41.91
C ARG A 24 -0.48 56.34 -40.56
N SER A 25 -0.83 55.08 -40.54
CA SER A 25 -0.66 54.20 -39.38
C SER A 25 0.75 53.65 -39.36
N VAL A 26 1.54 54.08 -38.38
CA VAL A 26 2.81 53.49 -38.05
C VAL A 26 2.52 52.11 -37.46
N LEU A 27 2.74 51.06 -38.23
CA LEU A 27 2.79 49.69 -37.75
C LEU A 27 4.10 49.52 -36.99
N LEU A 28 4.04 49.57 -35.66
CA LEU A 28 5.07 48.98 -34.80
C LEU A 28 4.98 47.47 -34.93
N PRO A 29 6.06 46.75 -35.26
CA PRO A 29 6.08 45.30 -35.19
C PRO A 29 6.00 44.90 -33.72
N CYS A 30 4.86 44.33 -33.30
CA CYS A 30 4.82 43.54 -32.06
C CYS A 30 5.76 42.34 -32.26
N ILE A 31 6.96 42.44 -31.72
CA ILE A 31 7.82 41.28 -31.49
C ILE A 31 7.13 40.50 -30.36
N ALA A 32 6.34 39.50 -30.75
CA ALA A 32 5.90 38.44 -29.82
C ALA A 32 7.15 37.67 -29.40
N LEU A 33 7.72 38.03 -28.27
CA LEU A 33 8.66 37.14 -27.57
C LEU A 33 7.88 35.84 -27.27
N PRO A 34 8.42 34.66 -27.61
CA PRO A 34 7.83 33.44 -27.15
C PRO A 34 7.94 33.43 -25.63
N GLY A 35 6.85 33.75 -24.95
CA GLY A 35 6.73 33.52 -23.53
C GLY A 35 6.79 32.04 -23.29
N GLY A 36 7.97 31.52 -22.99
CA GLY A 36 8.10 30.20 -22.41
C GLY A 36 7.21 30.20 -21.18
N LEU A 37 6.18 29.35 -21.16
CA LEU A 37 5.45 29.03 -19.94
C LEU A 37 6.51 28.45 -18.98
N LEU A 38 7.04 29.30 -18.10
CA LEU A 38 7.77 28.81 -16.94
C LEU A 38 6.74 27.96 -16.18
N ALA A 39 7.01 26.65 -16.07
CA ALA A 39 6.22 25.79 -15.22
C ALA A 39 6.17 26.45 -13.82
N ALA A 40 4.97 26.63 -13.29
CA ALA A 40 4.83 27.22 -11.96
C ALA A 40 5.60 26.37 -10.94
N GLU A 41 6.38 27.03 -10.09
CA GLU A 41 7.05 26.34 -8.98
C GLU A 41 6.05 25.51 -8.18
N PRO A 42 6.38 24.27 -7.84
CA PRO A 42 5.50 23.42 -7.05
C PRO A 42 5.16 24.07 -5.70
N ALA A 43 3.90 24.00 -5.30
CA ALA A 43 3.47 24.58 -4.02
C ALA A 43 4.23 23.95 -2.84
N PRO A 44 4.68 24.72 -1.85
CA PRO A 44 5.36 24.19 -0.68
C PRO A 44 4.51 23.13 0.04
N GLY A 45 5.12 21.96 0.33
CA GLY A 45 4.41 20.82 0.91
C GLY A 45 3.65 19.95 -0.10
N SER A 46 3.77 20.21 -1.42
CA SER A 46 3.29 19.27 -2.45
C SER A 46 4.29 18.13 -2.68
N ASN A 47 3.78 17.00 -3.17
CA ASN A 47 4.55 15.79 -3.45
C ASN A 47 5.13 15.77 -4.87
N PRO A 48 6.34 15.25 -5.09
CA PRO A 48 7.32 14.83 -4.09
C PRO A 48 7.78 15.99 -3.20
N LEU A 49 8.03 15.68 -1.91
CA LEU A 49 8.35 16.70 -0.90
C LEU A 49 9.74 17.30 -1.05
N LEU A 50 10.74 16.44 -1.30
CA LEU A 50 12.14 16.78 -1.56
C LEU A 50 12.41 16.64 -3.07
N ARG A 51 13.11 17.60 -3.66
CA ARG A 51 13.24 17.70 -5.13
C ARG A 51 14.65 17.96 -5.64
N ASP A 52 15.60 18.10 -4.73
CA ASP A 52 17.01 18.39 -5.05
C ASP A 52 17.77 17.15 -5.54
N VAL A 53 17.44 15.98 -5.00
CA VAL A 53 17.97 14.67 -5.40
C VAL A 53 16.90 13.59 -5.21
N PHE A 54 17.14 12.38 -5.70
CA PHE A 54 16.31 11.22 -5.37
C PHE A 54 16.57 10.78 -3.94
N THR A 55 15.49 10.58 -3.19
CA THR A 55 15.54 10.28 -1.74
C THR A 55 14.59 9.16 -1.39
N ALA A 56 14.97 8.30 -0.46
CA ALA A 56 14.23 7.13 -0.08
C ALA A 56 14.21 6.90 1.44
N ASP A 57 13.40 5.96 1.87
CA ASP A 57 13.38 5.38 3.22
C ASP A 57 13.29 6.47 4.31
N PRO A 58 12.25 7.30 4.31
CA PRO A 58 12.14 8.48 5.14
C PRO A 58 12.01 8.14 6.62
N ALA A 59 12.90 8.70 7.43
CA ALA A 59 12.90 8.54 8.88
C ALA A 59 12.81 9.90 9.59
N PRO A 60 11.60 10.36 9.93
CA PRO A 60 11.40 11.63 10.61
C PRO A 60 11.75 11.56 12.10
N LEU A 61 12.25 12.70 12.62
CA LEU A 61 12.51 12.93 14.04
C LEU A 61 12.11 14.36 14.40
N VAL A 62 11.42 14.57 15.52
CA VAL A 62 11.12 15.89 16.05
C VAL A 62 12.02 16.21 17.24
N VAL A 63 12.68 17.37 17.19
CA VAL A 63 13.46 17.90 18.29
C VAL A 63 13.01 19.34 18.55
N GLY A 64 12.37 19.56 19.67
CA GLY A 64 11.75 20.86 19.98
C GLY A 64 10.66 21.24 18.96
N ASP A 65 10.83 22.37 18.28
CA ASP A 65 9.92 22.89 17.26
C ASP A 65 10.32 22.56 15.81
N THR A 66 11.34 21.72 15.64
CA THR A 66 11.95 21.40 14.35
C THR A 66 11.79 19.91 14.05
N ALA A 67 11.30 19.62 12.87
CA ALA A 67 11.31 18.28 12.27
C ALA A 67 12.60 18.09 11.48
N TYR A 68 13.26 16.98 11.71
CA TYR A 68 14.39 16.47 10.93
C TYR A 68 13.93 15.27 10.13
N LEU A 69 14.36 15.16 8.89
CA LEU A 69 14.03 14.06 7.99
C LEU A 69 15.32 13.46 7.47
N TYR A 70 15.63 12.26 7.95
CA TYR A 70 16.75 11.46 7.47
C TYR A 70 16.27 10.60 6.32
N VAL A 71 17.07 10.52 5.27
CA VAL A 71 16.71 9.81 4.03
C VAL A 71 17.95 9.14 3.43
N GLY A 72 17.74 8.05 2.73
CA GLY A 72 18.72 7.50 1.81
C GLY A 72 18.80 8.35 0.54
N HIS A 73 19.92 8.29 -0.15
CA HIS A 73 20.18 9.00 -1.41
C HIS A 73 20.29 8.00 -2.55
N ASP A 74 19.23 7.89 -3.36
CA ASP A 74 19.19 7.01 -4.52
C ASP A 74 20.01 7.60 -5.68
N GLU A 75 21.04 6.87 -6.12
CA GLU A 75 21.97 7.30 -7.18
C GLU A 75 22.06 6.31 -8.34
N ALA A 76 21.18 5.32 -8.40
CA ALA A 76 21.16 4.31 -9.46
C ALA A 76 20.94 4.93 -10.84
N LYS A 77 21.68 4.44 -11.84
CA LYS A 77 21.58 4.89 -13.23
C LYS A 77 20.92 3.82 -14.09
N GLY A 78 20.03 4.24 -14.98
CA GLY A 78 19.33 3.31 -15.85
C GLY A 78 18.59 2.23 -15.05
N ASP A 79 18.90 0.97 -15.32
CA ASP A 79 18.30 -0.21 -14.69
C ASP A 79 19.19 -0.82 -13.60
N GLU A 80 20.18 -0.07 -13.09
CA GLU A 80 20.97 -0.53 -11.95
C GLU A 80 20.04 -0.84 -10.76
N PHE A 81 20.41 -1.86 -9.98
CA PHE A 81 19.78 -2.12 -8.69
C PHE A 81 20.00 -0.93 -7.75
N PHE A 82 19.37 -0.91 -6.59
CA PHE A 82 19.54 0.16 -5.62
C PHE A 82 21.03 0.48 -5.41
N ARG A 83 21.38 1.75 -5.60
CA ARG A 83 22.72 2.26 -5.33
C ARG A 83 22.61 3.51 -4.48
N MET A 84 23.11 3.42 -3.26
CA MET A 84 22.98 4.45 -2.24
C MET A 84 24.32 4.63 -1.54
N ASN A 85 24.93 5.82 -1.66
CA ASN A 85 26.29 6.05 -1.17
C ASN A 85 26.36 6.93 0.07
N ASP A 86 25.29 7.62 0.44
CA ASP A 86 25.21 8.44 1.63
C ASP A 86 23.78 8.55 2.18
N TRP A 87 23.67 8.96 3.45
CA TRP A 87 22.43 9.41 4.06
C TRP A 87 22.44 10.91 4.18
N ARG A 88 21.28 11.52 3.91
CA ARG A 88 21.07 12.95 3.96
C ARG A 88 20.08 13.33 5.07
N VAL A 89 20.19 14.58 5.53
CA VAL A 89 19.21 15.13 6.48
C VAL A 89 18.69 16.47 5.99
N TYR A 90 17.42 16.65 6.20
CA TYR A 90 16.70 17.89 5.97
C TYR A 90 16.05 18.35 7.27
N SER A 91 15.82 19.66 7.42
CA SER A 91 15.09 20.20 8.57
C SER A 91 13.97 21.14 8.14
N SER A 92 12.90 21.17 8.92
CA SER A 92 11.74 22.04 8.68
C SER A 92 11.07 22.43 9.99
N ARG A 93 10.48 23.63 10.01
CA ARG A 93 9.62 24.09 11.10
C ARG A 93 8.13 24.08 10.76
N ASP A 94 7.77 23.72 9.54
CA ASP A 94 6.38 23.72 9.05
C ASP A 94 6.02 22.51 8.17
N LEU A 95 6.99 21.62 7.92
CA LEU A 95 6.93 20.45 7.03
C LEU A 95 6.69 20.79 5.54
N LYS A 96 6.61 22.06 5.19
CA LYS A 96 6.40 22.54 3.82
C LYS A 96 7.69 23.06 3.19
N HIS A 97 8.49 23.75 3.99
CA HIS A 97 9.77 24.30 3.57
C HIS A 97 10.89 23.53 4.27
N TRP A 98 11.74 22.90 3.46
CA TRP A 98 12.82 22.05 3.95
C TRP A 98 14.18 22.64 3.61
N THR A 99 15.07 22.64 4.58
CA THR A 99 16.47 23.02 4.40
C THR A 99 17.31 21.76 4.30
N SER A 100 18.02 21.57 3.18
CA SER A 100 18.98 20.47 3.00
C SER A 100 20.27 20.78 3.77
N HIS A 101 20.77 19.80 4.52
CA HIS A 101 22.06 19.87 5.21
C HIS A 101 23.11 18.95 4.55
N GLY A 102 22.74 18.32 3.43
CA GLY A 102 23.63 17.43 2.69
C GLY A 102 23.79 16.05 3.36
N ALA A 103 24.88 15.38 2.99
CA ALA A 103 25.22 14.08 3.54
C ALA A 103 25.74 14.20 4.99
N ILE A 104 25.21 13.35 5.86
CA ILE A 104 25.59 13.32 7.29
C ILE A 104 26.50 12.15 7.63
N MET A 105 26.46 11.10 6.82
CA MET A 105 27.24 9.88 7.00
C MET A 105 27.31 9.09 5.71
N LYS A 106 28.34 8.27 5.56
CA LYS A 106 28.52 7.29 4.49
C LYS A 106 28.66 5.88 5.08
N PRO A 107 28.36 4.82 4.36
CA PRO A 107 28.56 3.45 4.84
C PRO A 107 29.98 3.18 5.35
N THR A 108 30.99 3.71 4.66
CA THR A 108 32.40 3.53 4.99
C THR A 108 32.87 4.28 6.24
N ASP A 109 32.02 5.09 6.87
CA ASP A 109 32.28 5.67 8.19
C ASP A 109 32.14 4.60 9.29
N PHE A 110 31.45 3.51 9.00
CA PHE A 110 31.58 2.22 9.70
C PHE A 110 32.76 1.47 9.08
N ARG A 111 33.89 1.36 9.79
CA ARG A 111 35.13 0.78 9.25
C ARG A 111 35.02 -0.67 8.80
N TRP A 112 33.99 -1.37 9.26
CA TRP A 112 33.66 -2.75 8.96
C TRP A 112 32.65 -2.87 7.79
N ALA A 113 32.14 -1.77 7.25
CA ALA A 113 31.21 -1.75 6.14
C ALA A 113 31.89 -1.37 4.82
N VAL A 114 31.38 -1.89 3.70
CA VAL A 114 31.95 -1.67 2.36
C VAL A 114 31.05 -0.91 1.40
N GLY A 115 29.76 -0.72 1.75
CA GLY A 115 28.86 0.03 0.88
C GLY A 115 27.41 0.01 1.32
N GLU A 116 26.57 0.58 0.49
CA GLU A 116 25.12 0.65 0.54
C GLU A 116 24.53 1.36 1.78
N ALA A 117 24.10 2.59 1.57
CA ALA A 117 23.45 3.42 2.57
C ALA A 117 21.93 3.18 2.56
N TRP A 118 21.47 1.98 2.95
CA TRP A 118 20.05 1.62 2.92
C TRP A 118 19.30 2.21 4.10
N ALA A 119 18.04 1.80 4.32
CA ALA A 119 17.17 2.40 5.31
C ALA A 119 17.83 2.58 6.68
N ALA A 120 17.54 3.72 7.30
CA ALA A 120 18.12 4.11 8.58
C ALA A 120 17.13 4.94 9.40
N GLN A 121 17.29 4.94 10.72
CA GLN A 121 16.50 5.77 11.61
C GLN A 121 17.36 6.41 12.70
N THR A 122 17.06 7.67 13.01
CA THR A 122 17.65 8.38 14.17
C THR A 122 16.66 8.48 15.29
N VAL A 123 17.11 8.21 16.52
CA VAL A 123 16.35 8.47 17.74
C VAL A 123 17.16 9.29 18.72
N GLN A 124 16.47 10.06 19.56
CA GLN A 124 17.10 10.82 20.64
C GLN A 124 16.94 10.12 21.99
N ARG A 125 18.03 10.02 22.75
CA ARG A 125 17.99 9.60 24.16
C ARG A 125 19.04 10.34 24.97
N ASN A 126 18.65 10.90 26.10
CA ASN A 126 19.54 11.60 27.05
C ASN A 126 20.40 12.69 26.40
N GLY A 127 19.80 13.46 25.47
CA GLY A 127 20.48 14.53 24.75
C GLY A 127 21.41 14.09 23.61
N ARG A 128 21.56 12.79 23.38
CA ARG A 128 22.34 12.22 22.27
C ARG A 128 21.44 11.64 21.19
N PHE A 129 21.96 11.57 19.97
CA PHE A 129 21.29 11.06 18.80
C PHE A 129 21.95 9.78 18.34
N TYR A 130 21.17 8.72 18.20
CA TYR A 130 21.62 7.39 17.78
C TYR A 130 21.03 7.09 16.41
N PHE A 131 21.93 6.87 15.45
CA PHE A 131 21.58 6.59 14.07
C PHE A 131 21.84 5.12 13.78
N TYR A 132 20.76 4.37 13.56
CA TYR A 132 20.79 2.95 13.19
C TYR A 132 20.64 2.85 11.68
N ALA A 133 21.53 2.14 11.02
CA ALA A 133 21.60 2.14 9.58
C ALA A 133 21.93 0.75 9.01
N THR A 134 21.28 0.42 7.92
CA THR A 134 21.61 -0.77 7.12
C THR A 134 22.78 -0.48 6.19
N VAL A 135 23.79 -1.35 6.21
CA VAL A 135 24.98 -1.30 5.34
C VAL A 135 25.34 -2.70 4.85
N THR A 136 26.16 -2.77 3.81
CA THR A 136 26.84 -4.02 3.44
C THR A 136 28.06 -4.21 4.33
N HIS A 137 28.09 -5.34 5.06
CA HIS A 137 29.26 -5.74 5.85
C HIS A 137 30.41 -6.16 4.93
N ASP A 138 31.64 -6.11 5.43
CA ASP A 138 32.78 -6.69 4.73
C ASP A 138 32.70 -8.24 4.67
N ASN A 139 33.68 -8.86 3.99
CA ASN A 139 33.66 -10.31 3.80
C ASN A 139 33.83 -11.14 5.07
N SER A 140 34.02 -10.52 6.24
CA SER A 140 34.07 -11.25 7.52
C SER A 140 32.69 -11.71 7.99
N HIS A 141 31.64 -10.97 7.59
CA HIS A 141 30.22 -11.31 7.80
C HIS A 141 29.43 -10.91 6.55
N PRO A 142 29.48 -11.71 5.47
CA PRO A 142 28.86 -11.36 4.19
C PRO A 142 27.35 -11.12 4.34
N GLY A 143 26.85 -10.08 3.68
CA GLY A 143 25.43 -9.72 3.70
C GLY A 143 25.18 -8.31 4.21
N ARG A 144 23.95 -7.99 4.46
CA ARG A 144 23.53 -6.74 5.10
C ARG A 144 23.71 -6.85 6.61
N ALA A 145 23.94 -5.72 7.23
CA ALA A 145 24.14 -5.62 8.67
C ALA A 145 23.64 -4.27 9.17
N ILE A 146 23.32 -4.19 10.43
CA ILE A 146 22.86 -2.95 11.07
C ILE A 146 23.98 -2.40 11.95
N GLY A 147 24.41 -1.16 11.62
CA GLY A 147 25.32 -0.36 12.43
C GLY A 147 24.58 0.61 13.33
N VAL A 148 25.26 1.11 14.35
CA VAL A 148 24.80 2.23 15.16
C VAL A 148 25.87 3.29 15.28
N ALA A 149 25.53 4.51 14.91
CA ALA A 149 26.38 5.68 15.06
C ALA A 149 25.75 6.67 16.05
N VAL A 150 26.55 7.56 16.61
CA VAL A 150 26.12 8.50 17.65
C VAL A 150 26.64 9.90 17.41
N ALA A 151 25.80 10.90 17.74
CA ALA A 151 26.14 12.33 17.66
C ALA A 151 25.55 13.09 18.85
N ASP A 152 26.06 14.31 19.09
CA ASP A 152 25.56 15.21 20.12
C ASP A 152 24.51 16.21 19.60
N ASN A 153 24.26 16.21 18.29
CA ASN A 153 23.15 16.98 17.69
C ASN A 153 22.54 16.24 16.49
N PRO A 154 21.32 16.60 16.06
CA PRO A 154 20.61 15.86 15.02
C PRO A 154 21.23 15.96 13.62
N LEU A 155 22.12 16.94 13.37
CA LEU A 155 22.82 17.10 12.09
C LEU A 155 24.18 16.41 12.09
N GLY A 156 24.54 15.70 13.15
CA GLY A 156 25.85 15.05 13.31
C GLY A 156 26.96 16.01 13.78
N PRO A 157 28.24 15.69 13.53
CA PRO A 157 28.71 14.50 12.83
C PRO A 157 28.44 13.21 13.62
N PHE A 158 27.92 12.22 12.93
CA PHE A 158 27.72 10.88 13.50
C PHE A 158 29.03 10.08 13.43
N LYS A 159 29.27 9.25 14.45
CA LYS A 159 30.45 8.40 14.55
C LYS A 159 30.01 6.98 14.92
N ASP A 160 30.65 5.99 14.32
CA ASP A 160 30.46 4.59 14.71
C ASP A 160 30.60 4.44 16.23
N ALA A 161 29.56 3.96 16.87
CA ALA A 161 29.48 3.86 18.33
C ALA A 161 30.10 2.56 18.90
N ARG A 162 30.37 1.57 18.03
CA ARG A 162 30.79 0.22 18.43
C ARG A 162 32.14 -0.21 17.83
N GLY A 163 32.44 0.22 16.61
CA GLY A 163 33.52 -0.34 15.79
C GLY A 163 33.21 -1.72 15.20
N SER A 164 31.94 -2.16 15.31
CA SER A 164 31.41 -3.45 14.75
C SER A 164 29.92 -3.33 14.53
N ALA A 165 29.34 -4.18 13.71
CA ALA A 165 27.89 -4.26 13.52
C ALA A 165 27.16 -4.57 14.83
N LEU A 166 25.94 -4.06 14.97
CA LEU A 166 25.02 -4.43 16.04
C LEU A 166 24.29 -5.73 15.72
N ILE A 167 23.87 -5.89 14.47
CA ILE A 167 23.17 -7.06 13.90
C ILE A 167 23.93 -7.52 12.68
N THR A 168 24.08 -8.81 12.51
CA THR A 168 24.58 -9.49 11.32
C THR A 168 23.83 -10.79 11.13
N ASP A 169 23.92 -11.42 9.98
CA ASP A 169 23.37 -12.74 9.67
C ASP A 169 23.75 -13.84 10.71
N ALA A 170 24.85 -13.69 11.42
CA ALA A 170 25.20 -14.57 12.53
C ALA A 170 24.25 -14.46 13.74
N SER A 171 23.57 -13.31 13.90
CA SER A 171 22.59 -13.07 14.97
C SER A 171 21.20 -13.57 14.60
N THR A 172 20.83 -13.41 13.34
CA THR A 172 19.51 -13.72 12.75
C THR A 172 19.67 -14.39 11.39
N PRO A 173 20.19 -15.64 11.34
CA PRO A 173 20.42 -16.32 10.08
C PRO A 173 19.16 -16.41 9.23
N GLY A 174 19.24 -15.96 8.00
CA GLY A 174 18.16 -15.95 7.04
C GLY A 174 18.55 -16.53 5.67
N PRO A 175 17.58 -16.69 4.75
CA PRO A 175 17.84 -17.28 3.43
C PRO A 175 18.46 -16.29 2.43
N TYR A 176 18.53 -15.01 2.76
CA TYR A 176 18.96 -13.96 1.83
C TYR A 176 20.11 -13.14 2.43
N GLY A 177 21.01 -12.64 1.61
CA GLY A 177 22.05 -11.73 2.06
C GLY A 177 21.55 -10.29 2.40
N TRP A 178 20.23 -10.09 2.46
CA TRP A 178 19.58 -8.83 2.84
C TRP A 178 18.55 -9.00 3.95
N ASP A 179 18.63 -10.04 4.76
CA ASP A 179 17.66 -10.30 5.83
C ASP A 179 17.75 -9.26 6.96
N ASP A 180 18.93 -8.77 7.28
CA ASP A 180 19.18 -7.84 8.37
C ASP A 180 19.17 -6.38 7.89
N ILE A 181 17.98 -5.87 7.56
CA ILE A 181 17.77 -4.50 7.06
C ILE A 181 16.70 -3.75 7.84
N ASP A 182 16.57 -2.46 7.54
CA ASP A 182 15.48 -1.56 7.91
C ASP A 182 15.27 -1.43 9.43
N PRO A 183 16.28 -1.00 10.17
CA PRO A 183 16.15 -0.84 11.61
C PRO A 183 15.18 0.28 11.98
N THR A 184 14.29 -0.01 12.94
CA THR A 184 13.45 0.97 13.59
C THR A 184 13.62 0.88 15.10
N VAL A 185 13.71 2.03 15.76
CA VAL A 185 13.89 2.11 17.21
C VAL A 185 12.84 2.99 17.85
N LEU A 186 12.24 2.49 18.91
CA LEU A 186 11.37 3.25 19.80
C LEU A 186 12.03 3.37 21.18
N VAL A 187 12.18 4.59 21.68
CA VAL A 187 12.47 4.86 23.10
C VAL A 187 11.13 5.09 23.77
N ASP A 188 10.75 4.17 24.65
CA ASP A 188 9.46 4.19 25.33
C ASP A 188 9.43 5.21 26.48
N ASP A 189 8.22 5.49 27.00
CA ASP A 189 7.99 6.46 28.09
C ASP A 189 8.73 6.09 29.38
N ASP A 190 8.97 4.80 29.64
CA ASP A 190 9.73 4.29 30.79
C ASP A 190 11.27 4.30 30.57
N GLY A 191 11.69 4.76 29.36
CA GLY A 191 13.09 4.77 28.97
C GLY A 191 13.61 3.44 28.41
N THR A 192 12.80 2.39 28.33
CA THR A 192 13.16 1.16 27.61
C THR A 192 13.26 1.45 26.11
N ALA A 193 14.30 0.95 25.45
CA ALA A 193 14.44 1.10 24.00
C ALA A 193 14.26 -0.25 23.32
N TRP A 194 13.51 -0.24 22.21
CA TRP A 194 13.17 -1.40 21.40
C TRP A 194 13.68 -1.20 19.99
N LEU A 195 14.40 -2.17 19.48
CA LEU A 195 14.86 -2.25 18.08
C LEU A 195 14.04 -3.33 17.36
N ALA A 196 13.49 -3.01 16.20
CA ALA A 196 12.92 -3.99 15.29
C ALA A 196 13.54 -3.84 13.89
N TRP A 197 13.64 -4.96 13.12
CA TRP A 197 14.28 -4.99 11.80
C TRP A 197 13.91 -6.27 11.05
N GLY A 198 14.28 -6.35 9.77
CA GLY A 198 14.35 -7.60 9.02
C GLY A 198 13.52 -7.65 7.76
N ASN A 199 13.88 -8.58 6.85
CA ASN A 199 13.21 -8.93 5.60
C ASN A 199 13.48 -10.42 5.27
N PRO A 200 12.50 -11.29 5.09
CA PRO A 200 11.06 -11.09 5.28
C PRO A 200 10.60 -11.42 6.70
N VAL A 201 11.52 -11.67 7.61
CA VAL A 201 11.22 -12.01 9.01
C VAL A 201 11.43 -10.77 9.87
N LEU A 202 10.36 -10.34 10.56
CA LEU A 202 10.46 -9.24 11.50
C LEU A 202 11.04 -9.71 12.83
N HIS A 203 12.18 -9.17 13.18
CA HIS A 203 12.85 -9.37 14.46
C HIS A 203 12.65 -8.19 15.40
N MET A 204 12.69 -8.45 16.68
CA MET A 204 12.62 -7.42 17.73
C MET A 204 13.48 -7.80 18.94
N ALA A 205 14.17 -6.81 19.48
CA ALA A 205 14.94 -6.97 20.71
C ALA A 205 14.92 -5.67 21.54
N ARG A 206 15.15 -5.77 22.85
CA ARG A 206 15.46 -4.61 23.67
C ARG A 206 16.90 -4.15 23.42
N LEU A 207 17.13 -2.86 23.59
CA LEU A 207 18.46 -2.27 23.66
C LEU A 207 18.84 -1.99 25.11
N LYS A 208 20.12 -2.18 25.43
CA LYS A 208 20.66 -1.72 26.71
C LYS A 208 20.57 -0.20 26.82
N PRO A 209 20.66 0.37 28.04
CA PRO A 209 20.61 1.83 28.23
C PRO A 209 21.67 2.62 27.46
N ASN A 210 22.77 1.98 27.03
CA ASN A 210 23.81 2.60 26.18
C ASN A 210 23.38 2.75 24.71
N MET A 211 22.25 2.15 24.30
CA MET A 211 21.69 2.20 22.92
C MET A 211 22.56 1.51 21.86
N THR A 212 23.59 0.80 22.25
CA THR A 212 24.56 0.21 21.30
C THR A 212 24.70 -1.30 21.45
N GLU A 213 23.94 -1.92 22.33
CA GLU A 213 23.96 -3.36 22.59
C GLU A 213 22.55 -3.87 22.82
N LEU A 214 22.31 -5.14 22.45
CA LEU A 214 21.06 -5.81 22.77
C LEU A 214 20.98 -6.15 24.27
N ASP A 215 19.75 -6.11 24.81
CA ASP A 215 19.40 -6.47 26.18
C ASP A 215 18.42 -7.64 26.18
N GLY A 216 18.92 -8.84 26.07
CA GLY A 216 18.14 -10.07 26.06
C GLY A 216 18.02 -10.73 24.68
N PRO A 217 17.07 -11.66 24.54
CA PRO A 217 16.92 -12.42 23.31
C PRO A 217 16.34 -11.61 22.15
N ILE A 218 16.63 -12.04 20.94
CA ILE A 218 15.94 -11.60 19.72
C ILE A 218 14.65 -12.40 19.61
N GLU A 219 13.54 -11.72 19.44
CA GLU A 219 12.21 -12.31 19.27
C GLU A 219 11.75 -12.10 17.83
N THR A 220 10.98 -13.03 17.30
CA THR A 220 10.34 -12.91 15.98
C THR A 220 8.90 -12.47 16.17
N ILE A 221 8.48 -11.46 15.41
CA ILE A 221 7.11 -10.95 15.38
C ILE A 221 6.44 -11.39 14.08
N ALA A 222 5.36 -12.14 14.19
CA ALA A 222 4.56 -12.54 13.03
C ALA A 222 3.51 -11.47 12.73
N LEU A 223 3.61 -10.86 11.56
CA LEU A 223 2.63 -9.91 11.03
C LEU A 223 2.11 -10.36 9.66
N PRO A 224 0.84 -10.09 9.36
CA PRO A 224 0.27 -10.41 8.05
C PRO A 224 1.04 -9.77 6.90
N ASN A 225 1.51 -10.59 5.96
CA ASN A 225 2.19 -10.16 4.73
C ASN A 225 3.40 -9.22 4.94
N TYR A 226 3.98 -9.22 6.13
CA TYR A 226 5.17 -8.45 6.40
C TYR A 226 6.27 -8.76 5.38
N THR A 227 6.86 -7.71 4.82
CA THR A 227 7.99 -7.81 3.91
C THR A 227 9.21 -7.14 4.50
N GLU A 228 9.13 -5.84 4.76
CA GLU A 228 10.25 -5.02 5.22
C GLU A 228 9.78 -3.67 5.79
N GLY A 229 10.72 -2.73 5.98
CA GLY A 229 10.43 -1.34 6.33
C GLY A 229 9.59 -1.16 7.59
N PRO A 230 9.85 -1.85 8.70
CA PRO A 230 9.06 -1.66 9.91
C PRO A 230 9.28 -0.26 10.48
N TRP A 231 8.22 0.34 11.03
CA TRP A 231 8.26 1.56 11.81
C TRP A 231 7.51 1.37 13.11
N LEU A 232 8.27 1.30 14.22
CA LEU A 232 7.72 1.13 15.55
C LEU A 232 7.42 2.49 16.17
N SER A 233 6.22 2.69 16.65
CA SER A 233 5.78 3.93 17.27
C SER A 233 4.79 3.68 18.41
N LYS A 234 4.55 4.70 19.27
CA LYS A 234 3.57 4.64 20.35
C LYS A 234 2.69 5.88 20.34
N ARG A 235 1.40 5.68 20.53
CA ARG A 235 0.44 6.77 20.62
C ARG A 235 -0.66 6.44 21.63
N LYS A 236 -0.88 7.31 22.62
CA LYS A 236 -1.91 7.15 23.68
C LYS A 236 -1.89 5.76 24.34
N GLY A 237 -0.69 5.25 24.64
CA GLY A 237 -0.50 3.96 25.29
C GLY A 237 -0.64 2.73 24.40
N LEU A 238 -0.98 2.88 23.11
CA LEU A 238 -1.03 1.82 22.12
C LEU A 238 0.23 1.85 21.24
N TYR A 239 0.82 0.69 21.00
CA TYR A 239 1.97 0.53 20.13
C TYR A 239 1.49 0.23 18.71
N TYR A 240 2.20 0.76 17.73
CA TYR A 240 1.96 0.57 16.31
C TYR A 240 3.23 0.05 15.64
N LEU A 241 3.12 -0.99 14.87
CA LEU A 241 4.07 -1.38 13.85
C LEU A 241 3.42 -1.11 12.50
N THR A 242 3.94 -0.12 11.78
CA THR A 242 3.59 0.12 10.38
C THR A 242 4.70 -0.45 9.53
N TYR A 243 4.39 -1.03 8.38
CA TYR A 243 5.36 -1.79 7.60
C TYR A 243 4.99 -1.88 6.13
N ALA A 244 5.99 -2.14 5.31
CA ALA A 244 5.78 -2.58 3.94
C ALA A 244 5.30 -4.03 3.92
N ALA A 245 4.23 -4.27 3.19
CA ALA A 245 3.56 -5.56 3.10
C ALA A 245 3.41 -5.98 1.63
N MET A 246 3.59 -7.26 1.38
CA MET A 246 3.45 -7.86 0.06
C MET A 246 2.66 -9.17 0.20
N ALA A 247 1.51 -9.25 -0.43
CA ALA A 247 0.67 -10.45 -0.34
C ALA A 247 1.32 -11.65 -1.03
N HIS A 248 2.04 -11.40 -2.13
CA HIS A 248 2.78 -12.41 -2.88
C HIS A 248 4.12 -11.87 -3.34
N GLN A 249 5.11 -12.75 -3.40
CA GLN A 249 6.43 -12.41 -3.92
C GLN A 249 6.34 -11.87 -5.35
N GLY A 250 6.90 -10.67 -5.57
CA GLY A 250 6.89 -9.99 -6.86
C GLY A 250 5.69 -9.05 -7.09
N GLU A 251 4.79 -8.92 -6.13
CA GLU A 251 3.81 -7.82 -6.11
C GLU A 251 4.47 -6.52 -5.62
N TRP A 252 3.83 -5.41 -5.88
CA TRP A 252 4.25 -4.13 -5.36
C TRP A 252 3.84 -4.01 -3.90
N GLU A 253 4.74 -3.51 -3.09
CA GLU A 253 4.48 -3.29 -1.68
C GLU A 253 3.41 -2.22 -1.44
N HIS A 254 2.67 -2.42 -0.37
CA HIS A 254 1.71 -1.47 0.20
C HIS A 254 2.02 -1.26 1.68
N LEU A 255 1.50 -0.20 2.28
CA LEU A 255 1.68 0.02 3.71
C LEU A 255 0.52 -0.55 4.52
N ALA A 256 0.86 -1.38 5.49
CA ALA A 256 -0.05 -1.94 6.47
C ALA A 256 0.41 -1.60 7.89
N TYR A 257 -0.43 -1.92 8.88
CA TYR A 257 -0.06 -1.75 10.28
C TYR A 257 -0.71 -2.79 11.19
N ALA A 258 -0.10 -2.97 12.34
CA ALA A 258 -0.64 -3.72 13.46
C ALA A 258 -0.51 -2.89 14.75
N THR A 259 -1.32 -3.21 15.76
CA THR A 259 -1.29 -2.57 17.07
C THR A 259 -1.14 -3.58 18.18
N ALA A 260 -0.56 -3.16 19.30
CA ALA A 260 -0.41 -4.01 20.47
C ALA A 260 -0.48 -3.20 21.77
N PRO A 261 -0.85 -3.82 22.91
CA PRO A 261 -0.83 -3.18 24.22
C PRO A 261 0.59 -3.02 24.77
N ASN A 262 1.56 -3.75 24.25
CA ASN A 262 2.97 -3.66 24.59
C ASN A 262 3.85 -4.04 23.38
N PRO A 263 5.16 -3.71 23.37
CA PRO A 263 6.03 -3.95 22.20
C PRO A 263 6.16 -5.42 21.78
N ARG A 264 6.01 -6.35 22.70
CA ARG A 264 6.07 -7.79 22.39
C ARG A 264 4.75 -8.37 21.88
N GLY A 265 3.71 -7.56 21.84
CA GLY A 265 2.37 -8.00 21.42
C GLY A 265 1.47 -8.42 22.61
N PRO A 266 0.42 -9.21 22.37
CA PRO A 266 0.08 -9.75 21.03
C PRO A 266 -0.27 -8.63 20.05
N TRP A 267 0.25 -8.74 18.83
CA TRP A 267 -0.01 -7.80 17.76
C TRP A 267 -1.33 -8.15 17.05
N THR A 268 -2.17 -7.15 16.89
CA THR A 268 -3.43 -7.25 16.16
C THR A 268 -3.33 -6.45 14.87
N TYR A 269 -3.56 -7.10 13.74
CA TYR A 269 -3.57 -6.45 12.45
C TYR A 269 -4.63 -5.32 12.41
N GLY A 270 -4.20 -4.12 12.04
CA GLY A 270 -5.03 -2.93 12.03
C GLY A 270 -5.61 -2.57 10.67
N GLY A 271 -4.97 -3.02 9.60
CA GLY A 271 -5.44 -2.78 8.24
C GLY A 271 -4.40 -2.17 7.30
N LEU A 272 -4.87 -1.86 6.10
CA LEU A 272 -4.14 -1.13 5.07
C LEU A 272 -4.05 0.36 5.44
N ILE A 273 -2.85 0.95 5.26
CA ILE A 273 -2.66 2.41 5.36
C ILE A 273 -2.81 3.04 3.99
N THR A 274 -2.08 2.56 3.00
CA THR A 274 -2.15 3.02 1.61
C THR A 274 -1.67 1.93 0.65
N GLY A 275 -2.13 1.98 -0.59
CA GLY A 275 -1.72 1.06 -1.66
C GLY A 275 -0.29 1.29 -2.15
N PRO A 276 0.11 0.60 -3.24
CA PRO A 276 1.44 0.69 -3.82
C PRO A 276 1.84 2.12 -4.20
N ALA A 277 3.13 2.40 -4.08
CA ALA A 277 3.69 3.68 -4.45
C ALA A 277 3.76 3.86 -5.98
N LYS A 278 3.53 5.07 -6.47
CA LYS A 278 3.67 5.37 -7.89
C LYS A 278 5.12 5.14 -8.36
N ASN A 279 5.30 4.35 -9.42
CA ASN A 279 6.60 4.04 -10.04
C ASN A 279 7.66 3.45 -9.09
N SER A 280 7.26 2.83 -7.98
CA SER A 280 8.17 2.13 -7.07
C SER A 280 7.49 0.88 -6.54
N PHE A 281 8.17 -0.26 -6.62
CA PHE A 281 7.64 -1.49 -6.04
C PHE A 281 7.83 -1.53 -4.51
N THR A 282 8.75 -0.74 -3.96
CA THR A 282 8.94 -0.58 -2.50
C THR A 282 8.21 0.65 -1.99
N ILE A 283 7.83 0.62 -0.72
CA ILE A 283 7.23 1.76 -0.01
C ILE A 283 7.52 1.65 1.49
N HIS A 284 8.30 2.57 2.06
CA HIS A 284 8.63 2.57 3.48
C HIS A 284 7.89 3.67 4.25
N PRO A 285 7.37 3.38 5.45
CA PRO A 285 6.66 4.35 6.28
C PRO A 285 7.59 5.08 7.23
N GLY A 286 7.38 6.38 7.40
CA GLY A 286 7.84 7.16 8.54
C GLY A 286 6.66 7.90 9.15
N LEU A 287 6.33 7.67 10.41
CA LEU A 287 5.24 8.37 11.09
C LEU A 287 5.77 9.52 11.90
N LEU A 288 5.08 10.65 11.83
CA LEU A 288 5.46 11.89 12.50
C LEU A 288 4.26 12.58 13.13
N ASP A 289 4.34 12.85 14.43
CA ASP A 289 3.47 13.80 15.10
C ASP A 289 4.18 15.15 15.20
N PHE A 290 3.61 16.19 14.61
CA PHE A 290 4.19 17.52 14.58
C PHE A 290 3.12 18.61 14.72
N LYS A 291 3.32 19.51 15.70
CA LYS A 291 2.42 20.66 15.97
C LYS A 291 0.94 20.25 16.04
N GLY A 292 0.65 19.16 16.76
CA GLY A 292 -0.70 18.70 17.02
C GLY A 292 -1.38 17.95 15.87
N ARG A 293 -0.64 17.59 14.83
CA ARG A 293 -1.11 16.79 13.69
C ARG A 293 -0.18 15.60 13.45
N SER A 294 -0.74 14.55 12.86
CA SER A 294 0.01 13.35 12.47
C SER A 294 0.18 13.31 10.95
N TYR A 295 1.30 12.75 10.52
CA TYR A 295 1.68 12.65 9.11
C TYR A 295 2.26 11.27 8.83
N LEU A 296 2.00 10.78 7.62
CA LEU A 296 2.73 9.69 6.99
C LEU A 296 3.73 10.29 6.02
N ILE A 297 4.99 9.94 6.19
CA ILE A 297 6.04 10.23 5.22
C ILE A 297 6.45 8.89 4.61
N TYR A 298 6.51 8.83 3.29
CA TYR A 298 6.81 7.60 2.55
C TYR A 298 7.58 7.96 1.28
N HIS A 299 7.92 7.01 0.42
CA HIS A 299 8.55 7.30 -0.87
C HIS A 299 7.77 6.74 -2.06
N ASN A 300 7.99 7.32 -3.24
CA ASN A 300 7.53 6.85 -4.53
C ASN A 300 8.57 7.16 -5.62
N GLY A 301 8.35 6.75 -6.87
CA GLY A 301 9.22 7.07 -8.01
C GLY A 301 8.64 8.16 -8.91
N ALA A 302 8.03 9.21 -8.36
CA ALA A 302 7.31 10.21 -9.16
C ALA A 302 8.12 11.48 -9.51
N LEU A 303 9.32 11.68 -8.93
CA LEU A 303 10.13 12.86 -9.15
C LEU A 303 10.76 12.86 -10.56
N THR A 304 10.77 14.02 -11.18
CA THR A 304 11.66 14.32 -12.31
C THR A 304 12.58 15.45 -11.86
N LEU A 305 13.89 15.22 -11.87
CA LEU A 305 14.89 16.22 -11.53
C LEU A 305 15.00 17.30 -12.62
N ALA A 306 15.61 18.43 -12.28
CA ALA A 306 15.79 19.55 -13.20
C ALA A 306 16.65 19.19 -14.43
N ASP A 307 17.53 18.20 -14.32
CA ASP A 307 18.34 17.68 -15.43
C ASP A 307 17.60 16.68 -16.34
N GLY A 308 16.32 16.40 -16.04
CA GLY A 308 15.46 15.49 -16.79
C GLY A 308 15.52 14.03 -16.35
N GLN A 309 16.30 13.67 -15.35
CA GLN A 309 16.26 12.30 -14.81
C GLN A 309 14.89 12.03 -14.17
N THR A 310 14.28 10.90 -14.51
CA THR A 310 12.98 10.49 -14.01
C THR A 310 13.09 9.47 -12.88
N GLY A 311 12.16 9.57 -11.95
CA GLY A 311 12.02 8.59 -10.87
C GLY A 311 11.66 7.20 -11.38
N ALA A 312 12.02 6.21 -10.59
CA ALA A 312 11.80 4.80 -10.78
C ALA A 312 11.88 4.09 -9.42
N THR A 313 11.73 2.79 -9.39
CA THR A 313 11.92 1.98 -8.18
C THR A 313 13.24 2.25 -7.46
N GLN A 314 14.31 2.38 -8.20
CA GLN A 314 15.67 2.62 -7.68
C GLN A 314 16.08 4.11 -7.70
N ARG A 315 15.17 5.02 -7.98
CA ARG A 315 15.29 6.48 -7.94
C ARG A 315 14.01 7.06 -7.33
N ARG A 316 13.88 6.86 -6.05
CA ARG A 316 12.68 7.19 -5.29
C ARG A 316 12.64 8.67 -4.89
N SER A 317 11.54 9.12 -4.37
CA SER A 317 11.35 10.48 -3.87
C SER A 317 10.41 10.49 -2.68
N VAL A 318 10.84 11.18 -1.63
CA VAL A 318 10.05 11.29 -0.40
C VAL A 318 8.80 12.13 -0.63
N THR A 319 7.69 11.64 -0.07
CA THR A 319 6.35 12.22 -0.13
C THR A 319 5.74 12.29 1.26
N ILE A 320 4.71 13.11 1.44
CA ILE A 320 4.05 13.32 2.73
C ILE A 320 2.53 13.44 2.55
N GLU A 321 1.79 12.82 3.48
CA GLU A 321 0.33 12.95 3.58
C GLU A 321 -0.10 13.21 5.03
N TYR A 322 -1.28 13.78 5.23
CA TYR A 322 -1.88 13.83 6.55
C TYR A 322 -2.28 12.43 7.00
N LEU A 323 -1.94 12.10 8.24
CA LEU A 323 -2.34 10.84 8.87
C LEU A 323 -3.48 11.11 9.86
N HIS A 324 -4.55 10.35 9.77
CA HIS A 324 -5.69 10.46 10.67
C HIS A 324 -5.90 9.18 11.45
N TYR A 325 -6.32 9.32 12.70
CA TYR A 325 -6.71 8.21 13.55
C TYR A 325 -8.20 8.27 13.84
N GLY A 326 -8.86 7.13 13.81
CA GLY A 326 -10.21 6.97 14.33
C GLY A 326 -10.28 7.16 15.85
N ALA A 327 -11.49 7.29 16.38
CA ALA A 327 -11.70 7.41 17.82
C ALA A 327 -11.20 6.18 18.60
N ASP A 328 -11.17 5.03 17.97
CA ASP A 328 -10.68 3.75 18.46
C ASP A 328 -9.16 3.55 18.30
N GLY A 329 -8.44 4.56 17.80
CA GLY A 329 -7.01 4.51 17.57
C GLY A 329 -6.60 3.89 16.23
N ARG A 330 -7.52 3.38 15.42
CA ARG A 330 -7.16 2.86 14.08
C ARG A 330 -6.63 3.96 13.18
N ILE A 331 -5.57 3.65 12.41
CA ILE A 331 -5.12 4.50 11.32
C ILE A 331 -6.18 4.45 10.22
N LEU A 332 -6.63 5.63 9.76
CA LEU A 332 -7.55 5.72 8.62
C LEU A 332 -6.77 5.60 7.33
N PRO A 333 -7.31 4.89 6.31
CA PRO A 333 -6.66 4.77 5.02
C PRO A 333 -6.33 6.11 4.37
N ILE A 334 -5.17 6.17 3.71
CA ILE A 334 -4.62 7.36 3.10
C ILE A 334 -4.61 7.21 1.58
N THR A 335 -5.13 8.21 0.89
CA THR A 335 -4.96 8.34 -0.56
C THR A 335 -3.68 9.11 -0.83
N GLN A 336 -2.77 8.55 -1.63
CA GLN A 336 -1.56 9.21 -2.09
C GLN A 336 -1.92 10.33 -3.07
N THR A 337 -1.41 11.54 -2.83
CA THR A 337 -1.76 12.72 -3.63
C THR A 337 -0.52 13.48 -4.13
N GLY A 338 -0.66 14.19 -5.25
CA GLY A 338 0.34 15.16 -5.67
C GLY A 338 0.30 16.44 -4.82
N ALA A 339 -0.81 16.70 -4.15
CA ALA A 339 -0.98 17.87 -3.29
C ALA A 339 -0.25 17.73 -1.95
N GLY A 340 -0.13 16.51 -1.42
CA GLY A 340 0.48 16.29 -0.11
C GLY A 340 -0.15 17.17 0.97
N ILE A 341 0.67 17.96 1.66
CA ILE A 341 0.21 18.89 2.70
C ILE A 341 0.19 20.35 2.24
N SER A 342 0.35 20.62 0.95
CA SER A 342 0.23 21.99 0.39
C SER A 342 -1.17 22.56 0.55
N VAL A 343 -2.18 21.69 0.61
CA VAL A 343 -3.58 22.04 0.90
C VAL A 343 -3.95 21.60 2.32
N PRO A 344 -4.93 22.22 2.96
CA PRO A 344 -5.45 21.77 4.25
C PRO A 344 -5.90 20.30 4.16
N PRO A 345 -5.82 19.51 5.27
CA PRO A 345 -6.34 18.16 5.25
C PRO A 345 -7.82 18.21 4.89
N PRO A 346 -8.30 17.27 4.06
CA PRO A 346 -9.73 17.09 3.91
C PRO A 346 -10.33 16.86 5.31
N PRO A 347 -11.56 17.29 5.58
CA PRO A 347 -12.25 16.89 6.80
C PRO A 347 -12.10 15.38 6.92
N ALA A 348 -11.80 14.87 8.13
CA ALA A 348 -11.73 13.43 8.36
C ALA A 348 -13.02 12.83 7.80
N ALA A 349 -12.90 12.15 6.67
CA ALA A 349 -14.07 11.53 6.07
C ALA A 349 -14.58 10.52 7.10
N PRO A 350 -15.87 10.51 7.44
CA PRO A 350 -16.43 9.36 8.13
C PRO A 350 -16.01 8.14 7.32
N ALA A 351 -15.68 7.03 8.01
CA ALA A 351 -15.30 5.78 7.35
C ALA A 351 -16.22 5.59 6.14
N PRO A 352 -15.69 5.49 4.91
CA PRO A 352 -16.50 5.64 3.73
C PRO A 352 -17.67 4.67 3.78
N THR A 353 -18.86 5.19 3.99
CA THR A 353 -20.08 4.47 3.68
C THR A 353 -20.20 4.60 2.17
N ILE A 354 -19.64 3.65 1.44
CA ILE A 354 -19.72 3.67 -0.01
C ILE A 354 -21.18 3.41 -0.35
N ASP A 355 -21.88 4.46 -0.78
CA ASP A 355 -23.20 4.32 -1.37
C ASP A 355 -23.01 3.84 -2.81
N TYR A 356 -23.16 2.53 -3.01
CA TYR A 356 -23.15 1.92 -4.33
C TYR A 356 -24.51 2.14 -4.99
N GLY A 357 -24.83 3.37 -5.35
CA GLY A 357 -26.11 3.82 -5.90
C GLY A 357 -26.65 3.10 -7.14
N ARG A 358 -26.11 1.93 -7.48
CA ARG A 358 -26.55 1.08 -8.61
C ARG A 358 -26.78 -0.39 -8.21
N SER A 359 -26.72 -0.71 -6.92
CA SER A 359 -27.07 -2.07 -6.47
C SER A 359 -28.56 -2.28 -6.51
N ASP A 360 -28.97 -3.53 -6.75
CA ASP A 360 -30.36 -3.94 -6.56
C ASP A 360 -30.80 -3.58 -5.12
N PRO A 361 -31.97 -2.95 -4.91
CA PRO A 361 -32.44 -2.57 -3.58
C PRO A 361 -32.63 -3.77 -2.63
N ALA A 362 -32.63 -4.99 -3.14
CA ALA A 362 -32.68 -6.22 -2.34
C ALA A 362 -31.33 -6.57 -1.68
N VAL A 363 -30.22 -5.92 -2.08
CA VAL A 363 -28.90 -6.15 -1.53
C VAL A 363 -28.18 -4.84 -1.21
N ARG A 364 -27.59 -4.76 -0.02
CA ARG A 364 -26.71 -3.66 0.37
C ARG A 364 -25.29 -4.18 0.47
N VAL A 365 -24.40 -3.60 -0.32
CA VAL A 365 -22.98 -3.98 -0.30
C VAL A 365 -22.23 -3.12 0.71
N ARG A 366 -21.41 -3.76 1.53
CA ARG A 366 -20.51 -3.08 2.46
C ARG A 366 -19.15 -3.74 2.44
N GLN A 367 -18.10 -2.94 2.57
CA GLN A 367 -16.79 -3.44 2.89
C GLN A 367 -16.55 -3.28 4.39
N PHE A 368 -16.44 -4.42 5.09
CA PHE A 368 -16.05 -4.45 6.50
C PHE A 368 -14.58 -4.81 6.61
N ALA A 369 -13.93 -4.32 7.68
CA ALA A 369 -12.54 -4.63 7.97
C ALA A 369 -11.65 -4.46 6.73
N GLN A 370 -11.36 -3.21 6.38
CA GLN A 370 -10.29 -2.94 5.42
C GLN A 370 -9.00 -3.57 5.93
N GLY A 371 -8.28 -4.26 5.04
CA GLY A 371 -7.09 -5.00 5.36
C GLY A 371 -7.31 -6.52 5.41
N TYR A 372 -6.38 -7.22 6.02
CA TYR A 372 -6.34 -8.69 6.05
C TYR A 372 -7.01 -9.22 7.33
N PRO A 373 -8.29 -9.60 7.29
CA PRO A 373 -9.02 -10.01 8.49
C PRO A 373 -8.56 -11.39 8.96
N THR A 374 -8.15 -11.50 10.20
CA THR A 374 -7.81 -12.77 10.86
C THR A 374 -9.04 -13.46 11.47
N ALA A 375 -10.16 -12.77 11.53
CA ALA A 375 -11.42 -13.32 12.03
C ALA A 375 -12.63 -12.72 11.29
N TRP A 376 -13.71 -13.50 11.24
CA TRP A 376 -14.98 -13.02 10.75
C TRP A 376 -15.65 -12.08 11.76
N PRO A 377 -16.23 -10.95 11.34
CA PRO A 377 -16.93 -10.04 12.26
C PRO A 377 -18.22 -10.68 12.79
N GLY A 378 -18.29 -10.92 14.09
CA GLY A 378 -19.41 -11.60 14.75
C GLY A 378 -19.34 -13.13 14.62
N ALA A 379 -20.47 -13.79 14.89
CA ALA A 379 -20.59 -15.23 14.80
C ALA A 379 -21.30 -15.63 13.50
N PRO A 380 -20.61 -16.11 12.46
CA PRO A 380 -21.25 -16.64 11.27
C PRO A 380 -21.99 -17.95 11.58
N ALA A 381 -23.13 -18.16 10.91
CA ALA A 381 -23.84 -19.43 10.97
C ALA A 381 -23.10 -20.53 10.19
N LEU A 382 -22.31 -20.15 9.18
CA LEU A 382 -21.40 -21.00 8.43
C LEU A 382 -20.21 -20.16 7.96
N ALA A 383 -19.01 -20.69 8.09
CA ALA A 383 -17.82 -20.15 7.48
C ALA A 383 -16.99 -21.27 6.86
N SER A 384 -16.43 -21.06 5.68
CA SER A 384 -15.55 -22.03 5.01
C SER A 384 -14.20 -22.17 5.72
N VAL A 385 -13.72 -21.09 6.34
CA VAL A 385 -12.47 -21.02 7.09
C VAL A 385 -12.72 -20.25 8.40
N ALA A 386 -12.02 -20.62 9.47
CA ALA A 386 -12.10 -19.93 10.75
C ALA A 386 -11.29 -18.62 10.73
N ASP A 387 -10.09 -18.67 10.16
CA ASP A 387 -9.16 -17.55 9.98
C ASP A 387 -9.04 -17.25 8.47
N PRO A 388 -9.75 -16.22 7.96
CA PRO A 388 -9.72 -15.91 6.53
C PRO A 388 -8.33 -15.61 6.00
N PHE A 389 -7.49 -14.97 6.81
CA PHE A 389 -6.17 -14.57 6.39
C PHE A 389 -5.20 -15.77 6.26
N ASN A 390 -5.04 -16.55 7.33
CA ASN A 390 -4.05 -17.63 7.34
C ASN A 390 -4.50 -18.87 6.54
N GLN A 391 -5.81 -19.13 6.48
CA GLN A 391 -6.37 -20.29 5.79
C GLN A 391 -6.73 -20.03 4.32
N ALA A 392 -6.86 -18.78 3.90
CA ALA A 392 -7.16 -18.40 2.52
C ALA A 392 -6.20 -17.31 1.99
N PRO A 393 -4.91 -17.60 1.87
CA PRO A 393 -3.90 -16.62 1.50
C PRO A 393 -3.87 -16.30 -0.01
N GLU A 394 -4.46 -17.16 -0.88
CA GLU A 394 -4.29 -17.05 -2.32
C GLU A 394 -5.38 -16.19 -2.97
N PRO A 395 -5.05 -15.14 -3.75
CA PRO A 395 -6.02 -14.46 -4.59
C PRO A 395 -6.36 -15.33 -5.80
N VAL A 396 -7.65 -15.45 -6.10
CA VAL A 396 -8.12 -16.21 -7.25
C VAL A 396 -8.73 -15.28 -8.28
N GLY A 397 -8.47 -15.54 -9.54
CA GLY A 397 -8.90 -14.70 -10.66
C GLY A 397 -7.84 -13.72 -11.14
N PHE A 398 -6.66 -13.72 -10.54
CA PHE A 398 -5.53 -12.91 -10.95
C PHE A 398 -4.82 -13.56 -12.17
N ASN A 399 -5.24 -13.20 -13.38
CA ASN A 399 -4.41 -13.41 -14.55
C ASN A 399 -4.44 -12.13 -15.40
N ARG A 400 -3.27 -11.55 -15.66
CA ARG A 400 -3.12 -10.32 -16.45
C ARG A 400 -3.77 -10.41 -17.83
N ASP A 401 -3.91 -11.62 -18.38
CA ASP A 401 -4.35 -11.84 -19.75
C ASP A 401 -5.70 -12.55 -19.91
N GLY A 402 -6.36 -12.94 -18.83
CA GLY A 402 -7.62 -13.70 -18.94
C GLY A 402 -8.29 -14.04 -17.62
N GLY A 403 -8.42 -13.06 -16.72
CA GLY A 403 -9.08 -13.27 -15.43
C GLY A 403 -10.47 -13.90 -15.55
N LEU A 404 -10.88 -14.60 -14.49
CA LEU A 404 -12.17 -15.25 -14.40
C LEU A 404 -13.29 -14.22 -14.50
N ASN A 405 -14.35 -14.55 -15.27
CA ASN A 405 -15.58 -13.75 -15.33
C ASN A 405 -16.59 -14.20 -14.28
N HIS A 406 -16.34 -15.35 -13.69
CA HIS A 406 -17.31 -16.08 -12.92
C HIS A 406 -16.59 -16.91 -11.87
N ILE A 407 -16.93 -16.73 -10.61
CA ILE A 407 -16.43 -17.50 -9.49
C ILE A 407 -17.61 -18.06 -8.70
N ALA A 408 -17.49 -19.28 -8.24
CA ALA A 408 -18.52 -19.93 -7.47
C ALA A 408 -17.95 -20.80 -6.36
N GLN A 409 -18.67 -20.89 -5.25
CA GLN A 409 -18.37 -21.81 -4.15
C GLN A 409 -19.60 -22.61 -3.82
N THR A 410 -19.49 -23.93 -3.87
CA THR A 410 -20.55 -24.82 -3.37
C THR A 410 -20.42 -25.03 -1.87
N PHE A 411 -21.53 -25.25 -1.19
CA PHE A 411 -21.55 -25.50 0.25
C PHE A 411 -22.80 -26.25 0.69
N VAL A 412 -22.71 -26.87 1.87
CA VAL A 412 -23.80 -27.61 2.52
C VAL A 412 -23.91 -27.11 3.96
N PRO A 413 -24.98 -26.40 4.35
CA PRO A 413 -25.16 -25.99 5.74
C PRO A 413 -25.41 -27.18 6.65
N ALA A 414 -24.83 -27.18 7.84
CA ALA A 414 -25.09 -28.19 8.88
C ALA A 414 -26.40 -27.96 9.63
N ALA A 415 -26.96 -26.75 9.59
CA ALA A 415 -28.20 -26.35 10.19
C ALA A 415 -29.00 -25.43 9.26
N ASP A 416 -30.31 -25.26 9.50
CA ASP A 416 -31.13 -24.29 8.77
C ASP A 416 -30.63 -22.87 9.04
N ILE A 417 -30.48 -22.06 7.99
CA ILE A 417 -30.00 -20.67 8.07
C ILE A 417 -31.06 -19.76 7.42
N THR A 418 -31.65 -18.83 8.18
CA THR A 418 -32.37 -17.71 7.61
C THR A 418 -31.34 -16.62 7.28
N LEU A 419 -30.94 -16.53 6.02
CA LEU A 419 -29.79 -15.75 5.59
C LEU A 419 -30.05 -14.24 5.70
N ALA A 420 -29.12 -13.52 6.32
CA ALA A 420 -29.15 -12.07 6.44
C ALA A 420 -27.99 -11.40 5.71
N ARG A 421 -26.81 -12.05 5.70
CA ARG A 421 -25.60 -11.49 5.12
C ARG A 421 -24.70 -12.61 4.58
N ILE A 422 -24.07 -12.32 3.46
CA ILE A 422 -22.98 -13.11 2.87
C ILE A 422 -21.72 -12.27 2.96
N SER A 423 -20.62 -12.81 3.42
CA SER A 423 -19.32 -12.14 3.41
C SER A 423 -18.29 -12.97 2.66
N LEU A 424 -17.48 -12.32 1.86
CA LEU A 424 -16.34 -12.90 1.16
C LEU A 424 -15.06 -12.16 1.58
N TYR A 425 -13.97 -12.87 1.75
CA TYR A 425 -12.67 -12.24 1.85
C TYR A 425 -12.20 -11.91 0.42
N ALA A 426 -12.12 -10.63 0.10
CA ALA A 426 -11.60 -10.13 -1.17
C ALA A 426 -10.18 -9.60 -0.96
N GLY A 427 -9.27 -10.05 -1.80
CA GLY A 427 -7.88 -9.57 -1.80
C GLY A 427 -7.73 -8.18 -2.43
N ASP A 428 -6.50 -7.68 -2.39
CA ASP A 428 -6.10 -6.42 -3.03
C ASP A 428 -6.29 -6.51 -4.55
N GLY A 429 -7.46 -6.20 -5.02
CA GLY A 429 -7.63 -5.88 -6.41
C GLY A 429 -6.99 -4.50 -6.63
N LEU A 430 -5.90 -4.42 -7.36
CA LEU A 430 -5.47 -3.20 -8.02
C LEU A 430 -6.51 -2.83 -9.08
N GLY A 431 -7.76 -2.80 -8.66
CA GLY A 431 -8.87 -2.51 -9.55
C GLY A 431 -8.87 -1.05 -9.92
N THR A 432 -8.31 -0.74 -11.05
CA THR A 432 -8.73 0.42 -11.86
C THR A 432 -10.19 0.23 -12.31
N GLY A 433 -11.01 -0.41 -11.48
CA GLY A 433 -12.39 -0.72 -11.79
C GLY A 433 -13.20 0.55 -11.96
N ASP A 434 -13.80 0.68 -13.13
CA ASP A 434 -14.69 1.77 -13.52
C ASP A 434 -16.11 1.65 -12.91
N GLY A 435 -16.25 0.96 -11.76
CA GLY A 435 -17.52 0.77 -11.04
C GLY A 435 -18.52 -0.13 -11.76
N ARG A 436 -18.06 -1.12 -12.53
CA ARG A 436 -18.91 -2.04 -13.26
C ARG A 436 -19.73 -2.93 -12.34
N SER A 437 -20.94 -3.22 -12.77
CA SER A 437 -21.87 -4.06 -12.02
C SER A 437 -21.42 -5.52 -11.99
N LEU A 438 -21.38 -6.09 -10.80
CA LEU A 438 -21.29 -7.53 -10.59
C LEU A 438 -22.69 -8.11 -10.42
N ARG A 439 -22.79 -9.42 -10.54
CA ARG A 439 -23.99 -10.16 -10.19
C ARG A 439 -23.68 -11.12 -9.06
N LEU A 440 -24.50 -11.06 -8.00
CA LEU A 440 -24.49 -12.00 -6.88
C LEU A 440 -25.63 -12.98 -7.07
N SER A 441 -25.33 -14.26 -7.13
CA SER A 441 -26.32 -15.34 -7.25
C SER A 441 -26.14 -16.33 -6.09
N LEU A 442 -27.24 -16.85 -5.59
CA LEU A 442 -27.26 -17.93 -4.62
C LEU A 442 -28.32 -18.93 -5.08
N ARG A 443 -27.88 -20.08 -5.48
CA ARG A 443 -28.77 -21.10 -6.04
C ARG A 443 -28.82 -22.35 -5.17
N ASP A 444 -30.01 -22.91 -5.08
CA ASP A 444 -30.26 -24.25 -4.53
C ASP A 444 -29.98 -25.27 -5.63
N LEU A 445 -28.92 -26.03 -5.48
CA LEU A 445 -28.52 -27.07 -6.44
C LEU A 445 -29.29 -28.39 -6.22
N GLY A 446 -29.81 -28.63 -5.05
CA GLY A 446 -30.42 -29.93 -4.73
C GLY A 446 -29.43 -31.07 -5.04
N ASP A 447 -29.84 -31.95 -5.95
CA ASP A 447 -29.04 -33.10 -6.40
C ASP A 447 -28.25 -32.83 -7.71
N VAL A 448 -28.21 -31.59 -8.20
CA VAL A 448 -27.48 -31.22 -9.42
C VAL A 448 -25.98 -31.38 -9.20
N GLU A 449 -25.31 -32.12 -10.06
CA GLU A 449 -23.85 -32.18 -10.08
C GLU A 449 -23.25 -30.90 -10.68
N GLY A 450 -22.07 -30.50 -10.20
CA GLY A 450 -21.39 -29.28 -10.65
C GLY A 450 -21.98 -28.01 -10.06
N VAL A 451 -21.89 -26.89 -10.81
CA VAL A 451 -22.36 -25.56 -10.42
C VAL A 451 -23.37 -24.96 -11.40
N ASP A 452 -23.62 -25.61 -12.51
CA ASP A 452 -24.56 -25.16 -13.53
C ASP A 452 -25.98 -25.63 -13.19
N GLY A 453 -26.95 -24.71 -13.19
CA GLY A 453 -28.35 -25.02 -12.89
C GLY A 453 -28.77 -24.67 -11.45
N GLY A 454 -29.81 -25.33 -10.97
CA GLY A 454 -30.43 -25.05 -9.68
C GLY A 454 -31.44 -23.90 -9.69
N THR A 455 -32.04 -23.63 -8.50
CA THR A 455 -33.06 -22.60 -8.34
C THR A 455 -32.46 -21.36 -7.71
N GLU A 456 -32.57 -20.19 -8.37
CA GLU A 456 -32.13 -18.89 -7.82
C GLU A 456 -32.97 -18.49 -6.59
N LEU A 457 -32.29 -18.12 -5.52
CA LEU A 457 -32.89 -17.77 -4.23
C LEU A 457 -32.91 -16.25 -3.98
N LEU A 458 -32.04 -15.46 -4.63
CA LEU A 458 -31.92 -14.02 -4.41
C LEU A 458 -32.91 -13.17 -5.24
N GLY A 459 -33.74 -13.77 -6.07
CA GLY A 459 -34.81 -13.04 -6.77
C GLY A 459 -34.90 -13.36 -8.25
N ALA A 460 -34.31 -12.54 -9.14
CA ALA A 460 -34.41 -12.75 -10.61
C ALA A 460 -33.44 -13.84 -11.08
N PRO A 461 -33.75 -14.53 -12.18
CA PRO A 461 -32.78 -15.43 -12.82
C PRO A 461 -31.44 -14.74 -13.09
N GLY A 462 -30.34 -15.39 -12.67
CA GLY A 462 -28.99 -14.84 -12.76
C GLY A 462 -28.61 -13.85 -11.65
N GLY A 463 -29.35 -13.81 -10.54
CA GLY A 463 -29.01 -13.12 -9.30
C GLY A 463 -29.23 -11.61 -9.31
N LEU A 464 -28.74 -10.96 -8.28
CA LEU A 464 -28.88 -9.52 -8.02
C LEU A 464 -27.71 -8.73 -8.65
N ALA A 465 -28.00 -7.59 -9.25
CA ALA A 465 -26.98 -6.64 -9.67
C ALA A 465 -26.34 -5.98 -8.44
N VAL A 466 -25.02 -5.93 -8.42
CA VAL A 466 -24.22 -5.39 -7.33
C VAL A 466 -23.20 -4.43 -7.89
N ALA A 467 -23.23 -3.17 -7.46
CA ALA A 467 -22.19 -2.21 -7.79
C ALA A 467 -21.14 -2.22 -6.67
N TYR A 468 -19.88 -2.34 -7.07
CA TYR A 468 -18.76 -2.37 -6.13
C TYR A 468 -17.51 -1.75 -6.73
N GLN A 469 -16.86 -0.89 -5.98
CA GLN A 469 -15.50 -0.42 -6.25
C GLN A 469 -14.60 -0.94 -5.13
N PRO A 470 -13.63 -1.81 -5.43
CA PRO A 470 -12.71 -2.31 -4.43
C PRO A 470 -11.87 -1.14 -3.85
N GLN A 471 -11.77 -1.12 -2.53
CA GLN A 471 -10.92 -0.18 -1.79
C GLN A 471 -9.91 -0.95 -0.94
N GLY A 472 -9.04 -1.69 -1.60
CA GLY A 472 -8.07 -2.55 -0.93
C GLY A 472 -8.65 -3.90 -0.48
N ALA A 473 -7.81 -4.71 0.19
CA ALA A 473 -8.23 -5.98 0.75
C ALA A 473 -9.23 -5.79 1.90
N GLY A 474 -10.09 -6.77 2.11
CA GLY A 474 -11.03 -6.76 3.24
C GLY A 474 -12.19 -7.72 3.07
N LEU A 475 -13.13 -7.65 4.00
CA LEU A 475 -14.36 -8.42 3.95
C LEU A 475 -15.43 -7.68 3.16
N LEU A 476 -15.74 -8.18 1.98
CA LEU A 476 -16.86 -7.74 1.16
C LEU A 476 -18.12 -8.43 1.64
N SER A 477 -19.10 -7.66 2.06
CA SER A 477 -20.34 -8.17 2.61
C SER A 477 -21.56 -7.71 1.83
N PHE A 478 -22.45 -8.65 1.58
CA PHE A 478 -23.74 -8.46 0.91
C PHE A 478 -24.85 -8.65 1.96
N GLU A 479 -25.41 -7.54 2.43
CA GLU A 479 -26.55 -7.55 3.37
C GLU A 479 -27.84 -7.68 2.57
N LEU A 480 -28.62 -8.73 2.84
CA LEU A 480 -29.86 -9.00 2.13
C LEU A 480 -31.05 -8.28 2.80
N ALA A 481 -31.88 -7.64 1.98
CA ALA A 481 -33.06 -6.94 2.48
C ALA A 481 -34.08 -7.90 3.14
N ALA A 482 -34.70 -7.41 4.19
CA ALA A 482 -35.64 -8.21 5.02
C ALA A 482 -36.92 -8.65 4.30
N ALA A 483 -37.24 -8.07 3.14
CA ALA A 483 -38.52 -8.25 2.47
C ALA A 483 -38.77 -9.68 1.95
N LYS A 484 -37.72 -10.45 1.67
CA LYS A 484 -37.84 -11.86 1.27
C LYS A 484 -36.74 -12.66 1.99
N PRO A 485 -37.08 -13.37 3.08
CA PRO A 485 -36.12 -14.21 3.76
C PRO A 485 -35.66 -15.36 2.86
N VAL A 486 -34.35 -15.53 2.72
CA VAL A 486 -33.72 -16.66 2.05
C VAL A 486 -33.46 -17.73 3.12
N LEU A 487 -34.12 -18.86 3.01
CA LEU A 487 -33.97 -19.99 3.95
C LEU A 487 -33.11 -21.08 3.30
N LEU A 488 -31.94 -21.32 3.88
CA LEU A 488 -31.08 -22.45 3.52
C LEU A 488 -31.38 -23.62 4.44
N LYS A 489 -31.60 -24.78 3.87
CA LYS A 489 -31.91 -26.01 4.60
C LYS A 489 -30.65 -26.82 4.90
N ALA A 490 -30.58 -27.36 6.10
CA ALA A 490 -29.52 -28.26 6.51
C ALA A 490 -29.41 -29.46 5.57
N GLY A 491 -28.18 -29.86 5.26
CA GLY A 491 -27.88 -31.01 4.41
C GLY A 491 -28.17 -30.81 2.91
N ARG A 492 -28.66 -29.64 2.50
CA ARG A 492 -28.96 -29.32 1.11
C ARG A 492 -27.77 -28.56 0.47
N ARG A 493 -27.49 -28.87 -0.79
CA ARG A 493 -26.35 -28.28 -1.51
C ARG A 493 -26.74 -26.97 -2.19
N TYR A 494 -25.91 -25.96 -2.00
CA TYR A 494 -26.06 -24.62 -2.57
C TYR A 494 -24.80 -24.19 -3.31
N VAL A 495 -24.92 -23.18 -4.17
CA VAL A 495 -23.82 -22.47 -4.78
C VAL A 495 -23.98 -20.96 -4.60
N LEU A 496 -22.94 -20.34 -4.05
CA LEU A 496 -22.73 -18.90 -4.05
C LEU A 496 -21.87 -18.52 -5.24
N GLU A 497 -22.30 -17.51 -5.99
CA GLU A 497 -21.66 -17.13 -7.24
C GLU A 497 -21.55 -15.62 -7.38
N LEU A 498 -20.39 -15.17 -7.86
CA LEU A 498 -20.18 -13.82 -8.34
C LEU A 498 -19.76 -13.88 -9.81
N SER A 499 -20.46 -13.13 -10.64
CA SER A 499 -20.18 -13.03 -12.07
C SER A 499 -20.12 -11.56 -12.51
N GLY A 500 -19.42 -11.30 -13.60
CA GLY A 500 -19.29 -9.98 -14.19
C GLY A 500 -19.05 -10.05 -15.68
N GLU A 501 -19.06 -8.89 -16.35
CA GLU A 501 -18.66 -8.83 -17.74
C GLU A 501 -17.16 -9.17 -17.90
N ARG A 502 -16.79 -9.69 -19.06
CA ARG A 502 -15.42 -10.11 -19.36
C ARG A 502 -14.41 -8.99 -19.07
N LYS A 503 -13.40 -9.28 -18.27
CA LYS A 503 -12.39 -8.33 -17.73
C LYS A 503 -12.92 -7.32 -16.69
N ALA A 504 -14.12 -7.51 -16.18
CA ALA A 504 -14.75 -6.61 -15.24
C ALA A 504 -14.82 -7.13 -13.81
N LEU A 505 -14.39 -8.37 -13.56
CA LEU A 505 -14.30 -8.88 -12.21
C LEU A 505 -13.12 -8.18 -11.51
N THR A 506 -13.41 -7.13 -10.78
CA THR A 506 -12.44 -6.34 -10.02
C THR A 506 -12.27 -6.85 -8.60
N ILE A 507 -12.90 -7.96 -8.28
CA ILE A 507 -12.83 -8.64 -6.98
C ILE A 507 -11.93 -9.86 -7.13
N TYR A 508 -10.95 -9.98 -6.27
CA TYR A 508 -10.09 -11.16 -6.15
C TYR A 508 -10.41 -11.88 -4.86
N PRO A 509 -11.39 -12.82 -4.86
CA PRO A 509 -11.66 -13.60 -3.67
C PRO A 509 -10.41 -14.37 -3.24
N ARG A 510 -10.20 -14.44 -1.94
CA ARG A 510 -9.13 -15.25 -1.38
C ARG A 510 -9.58 -16.69 -1.24
N ALA A 511 -8.67 -17.59 -1.58
CA ALA A 511 -8.88 -19.02 -1.49
C ALA A 511 -7.80 -19.71 -0.66
N SER A 512 -8.15 -20.89 -0.14
CA SER A 512 -7.23 -21.79 0.54
C SER A 512 -6.21 -22.39 -0.44
N ARG A 513 -5.10 -22.92 0.11
CA ARG A 513 -4.11 -23.71 -0.64
C ARG A 513 -4.43 -25.22 -0.66
N SER A 514 -5.50 -25.62 -0.01
CA SER A 514 -5.93 -27.00 0.10
C SER A 514 -7.44 -27.04 0.36
N ASP A 515 -8.04 -28.20 0.24
CA ASP A 515 -9.42 -28.44 0.64
C ASP A 515 -9.55 -28.28 2.17
N VAL A 516 -10.11 -27.17 2.60
CA VAL A 516 -10.33 -26.82 4.03
C VAL A 516 -11.80 -26.86 4.39
N TYR A 517 -12.67 -26.95 3.40
CA TYR A 517 -14.14 -27.05 3.56
C TYR A 517 -14.68 -28.25 2.77
N ALA A 518 -14.54 -29.43 3.32
CA ALA A 518 -14.89 -30.71 2.67
C ALA A 518 -16.37 -30.84 2.20
N ALA A 519 -17.26 -29.92 2.63
CA ALA A 519 -18.66 -29.90 2.20
C ALA A 519 -18.89 -29.03 0.95
N GLY A 520 -17.85 -28.59 0.26
CA GLY A 520 -17.94 -27.74 -0.92
C GLY A 520 -16.69 -27.72 -1.74
N ALA A 521 -16.67 -26.88 -2.77
CA ALA A 521 -15.49 -26.63 -3.64
C ALA A 521 -15.64 -25.29 -4.35
N ALA A 522 -14.50 -24.67 -4.70
CA ALA A 522 -14.42 -23.47 -5.52
C ALA A 522 -14.39 -23.78 -7.01
N PHE A 523 -14.99 -22.90 -7.81
CA PHE A 523 -15.04 -22.97 -9.27
C PHE A 523 -14.71 -21.63 -9.89
N GLY A 524 -14.06 -21.67 -11.05
CA GLY A 524 -13.81 -20.51 -11.90
C GLY A 524 -14.27 -20.79 -13.32
N ASP A 525 -15.11 -19.92 -13.90
CA ASP A 525 -15.71 -20.10 -15.22
C ASP A 525 -16.30 -21.52 -15.43
N GLY A 526 -16.99 -22.03 -14.40
CA GLY A 526 -17.64 -23.35 -14.40
C GLY A 526 -16.70 -24.55 -14.18
N GLN A 527 -15.39 -24.33 -14.06
CA GLN A 527 -14.41 -25.39 -13.85
C GLN A 527 -13.95 -25.44 -12.39
N PRO A 528 -13.79 -26.64 -11.78
CA PRO A 528 -13.27 -26.76 -10.43
C PRO A 528 -11.86 -26.15 -10.31
N LEU A 529 -11.67 -25.31 -9.33
CA LEU A 529 -10.38 -24.75 -9.00
C LEU A 529 -9.60 -25.74 -8.11
N LYS A 530 -8.32 -25.93 -8.46
CA LYS A 530 -7.45 -26.88 -7.79
C LYS A 530 -6.11 -26.22 -7.47
N ASP A 531 -5.48 -26.68 -6.40
CA ASP A 531 -4.11 -26.34 -6.08
C ASP A 531 -3.10 -27.05 -7.01
N LYS A 532 -1.80 -26.82 -6.79
CA LYS A 532 -0.73 -27.44 -7.58
C LYS A 532 -0.65 -28.98 -7.42
N SER A 533 -1.23 -29.54 -6.37
CA SER A 533 -1.30 -30.98 -6.12
C SER A 533 -2.52 -31.65 -6.79
N GLY A 534 -3.44 -30.87 -7.30
CA GLY A 534 -4.72 -31.31 -7.86
C GLY A 534 -5.84 -31.42 -6.81
N ALA A 535 -5.61 -31.01 -5.57
CA ALA A 535 -6.65 -30.95 -4.54
C ALA A 535 -7.58 -29.75 -4.76
N SER A 536 -8.84 -29.88 -4.38
CA SER A 536 -9.80 -28.78 -4.39
C SER A 536 -9.32 -27.65 -3.48
N ILE A 537 -9.70 -26.42 -3.83
CA ILE A 537 -9.52 -25.25 -2.99
C ILE A 537 -10.87 -24.65 -2.65
N ASP A 538 -10.93 -23.79 -1.62
CA ASP A 538 -12.15 -23.13 -1.18
C ASP A 538 -11.95 -21.64 -1.06
N PHE A 539 -12.97 -20.85 -1.50
CA PHE A 539 -13.01 -19.44 -1.20
C PHE A 539 -13.32 -19.20 0.28
N ALA A 540 -12.68 -18.17 0.84
CA ALA A 540 -13.01 -17.72 2.17
C ALA A 540 -14.34 -16.95 2.15
N PHE A 541 -15.40 -17.57 2.66
CA PHE A 541 -16.72 -16.98 2.77
C PHE A 541 -17.37 -17.29 4.12
N ALA A 542 -18.32 -16.46 4.50
CA ALA A 542 -19.14 -16.67 5.69
C ALA A 542 -20.60 -16.26 5.45
N LEU A 543 -21.51 -17.02 6.01
CA LEU A 543 -22.95 -16.79 5.98
C LEU A 543 -23.43 -16.43 7.38
N TYR A 544 -24.27 -15.41 7.46
CA TYR A 544 -24.86 -14.94 8.72
C TYR A 544 -26.36 -15.07 8.68
N GLY A 545 -26.88 -15.70 9.73
CA GLY A 545 -28.31 -15.81 9.97
C GLY A 545 -28.90 -14.55 10.63
N ARG A 546 -30.24 -14.48 10.64
CA ARG A 546 -31.01 -13.51 11.43
C ARG A 546 -31.26 -14.06 12.81
#